data_13f3568b3c280caffd476c1e1a1f9f83
#
_entry.id   13f3568b3c280caffd476c1e1a1f9f83
#
_cell.length_a   1.000
_cell.length_b   1.000
_cell.length_c   1.000
_cell.angle_alpha   90.00
_cell.angle_beta   90.00
_cell.angle_gamma   90.00
#
_symmetry.space_group_name_H-M   'P 1'
#
loop_
_entity.id
_entity.type
_entity.pdbx_description
1 polymer ?
#
loop_
_entity_poly.entity_id
_entity_poly.type
_entity_poly.pdbx_seq_one_letter_code
_entity_poly.pdbx_strand_id
1 'polypeptide(L)'
;MRGLSVGVLLPVSVAQAFAAEEPSGCDKFKWNIDHERAALTASDRAKLTSGAEVNALPASGVILNLVAPADAKLPTPPVRAPKDGTFAGFASFKTAPKDGVYTISLSAGAWVDVVQDGHFLKPKRFSGATDCDGIRKTMKYELGASPFVLQVSSSKDNSISVAILPSE
;
A
#
# COMPACT_ATOMS: atom_id res chain seq x y z
N MET A 1 -4.10 -65.89 28.27
CA MET A 1 -3.39 -65.25 27.11
C MET A 1 -3.61 -63.74 27.18
N ARG A 2 -2.61 -62.99 27.60
CA ARG A 2 -2.67 -61.52 27.75
C ARG A 2 -1.97 -60.90 26.55
N GLY A 3 -2.75 -60.23 25.69
CA GLY A 3 -2.20 -59.48 24.56
C GLY A 3 -1.68 -58.11 25.02
N LEU A 4 -0.38 -57.84 24.82
CA LEU A 4 0.22 -56.51 24.96
C LEU A 4 -0.01 -55.74 23.65
N SER A 5 -0.77 -54.64 23.72
CA SER A 5 -0.84 -53.66 22.62
C SER A 5 0.28 -52.66 22.83
N VAL A 6 1.22 -52.62 21.88
CA VAL A 6 2.28 -51.61 21.80
C VAL A 6 1.74 -50.41 20.99
N GLY A 7 1.50 -49.31 21.69
CA GLY A 7 1.12 -48.06 21.05
C GLY A 7 2.37 -47.36 20.48
N VAL A 8 2.40 -47.18 19.17
CA VAL A 8 3.44 -46.39 18.48
C VAL A 8 3.07 -44.92 18.55
N LEU A 9 3.81 -44.16 19.34
CA LEU A 9 3.75 -42.69 19.37
C LEU A 9 4.61 -42.14 18.23
N LEU A 10 3.95 -41.57 17.19
CA LEU A 10 4.61 -40.85 16.14
C LEU A 10 4.92 -39.40 16.61
N PRO A 11 6.14 -38.91 16.47
CA PRO A 11 6.46 -37.52 16.80
C PRO A 11 5.84 -36.57 15.78
N VAL A 12 4.97 -35.68 16.27
CA VAL A 12 4.46 -34.55 15.47
C VAL A 12 5.56 -33.49 15.40
N SER A 13 6.24 -33.41 14.25
CA SER A 13 7.19 -32.32 13.98
C SER A 13 6.42 -31.05 13.69
N VAL A 14 6.40 -30.11 14.64
CA VAL A 14 5.89 -28.75 14.41
C VAL A 14 6.93 -27.98 13.60
N ALA A 15 6.68 -27.80 12.31
CA ALA A 15 7.46 -26.91 11.47
C ALA A 15 7.18 -25.46 11.90
N GLN A 16 8.13 -24.82 12.58
CA GLN A 16 8.08 -23.40 12.86
C GLN A 16 8.34 -22.65 11.55
N ALA A 17 7.30 -22.03 10.98
CA ALA A 17 7.44 -21.09 9.89
C ALA A 17 8.08 -19.81 10.47
N PHE A 18 9.36 -19.62 10.23
CA PHE A 18 10.02 -18.33 10.47
C PHE A 18 9.40 -17.32 9.49
N ALA A 19 8.66 -16.33 10.00
CA ALA A 19 8.29 -15.17 9.22
C ALA A 19 9.60 -14.48 8.80
N ALA A 20 9.79 -14.31 7.48
CA ALA A 20 10.95 -13.58 6.98
C ALA A 20 10.92 -12.15 7.56
N GLU A 21 12.01 -11.71 8.18
CA GLU A 21 12.15 -10.36 8.69
C GLU A 21 11.97 -9.36 7.53
N GLU A 22 11.19 -8.30 7.78
CA GLU A 22 11.06 -7.23 6.80
C GLU A 22 12.40 -6.50 6.65
N PRO A 23 12.81 -6.13 5.42
CA PRO A 23 14.01 -5.35 5.20
C PRO A 23 14.00 -4.05 6.01
N SER A 24 15.12 -3.68 6.62
CA SER A 24 15.27 -2.47 7.45
C SER A 24 16.38 -1.57 6.88
N GLY A 25 16.06 -0.28 6.73
CA GLY A 25 16.96 0.73 6.18
C GLY A 25 16.63 1.15 4.75
N CYS A 26 16.95 2.40 4.43
CA CYS A 26 16.68 2.97 3.10
C CYS A 26 17.46 2.26 1.98
N ASP A 27 18.61 1.68 2.29
CA ASP A 27 19.46 0.92 1.35
C ASP A 27 18.85 -0.42 0.90
N LYS A 28 17.74 -0.84 1.55
CA LYS A 28 17.05 -2.09 1.23
C LYS A 28 15.98 -1.94 0.15
N PHE A 29 15.69 -0.73 -0.29
CA PHE A 29 14.81 -0.56 -1.45
C PHE A 29 15.49 -1.09 -2.72
N LYS A 30 14.69 -1.72 -3.60
CA LYS A 30 15.16 -2.39 -4.82
C LYS A 30 15.52 -1.42 -5.96
N TRP A 31 15.23 -0.13 -5.79
CA TRP A 31 15.55 0.97 -6.72
C TRP A 31 15.74 2.26 -5.94
N ASN A 32 16.28 3.29 -6.61
CA ASN A 32 16.44 4.62 -6.00
C ASN A 32 15.05 5.18 -5.64
N ILE A 33 14.94 5.76 -4.45
CA ILE A 33 13.71 6.29 -3.87
C ILE A 33 13.80 7.77 -3.50
N ASP A 34 14.88 8.45 -3.88
CA ASP A 34 15.13 9.84 -3.45
C ASP A 34 14.04 10.78 -3.95
N HIS A 35 13.57 10.58 -5.17
CA HIS A 35 12.51 11.38 -5.78
C HIS A 35 11.16 11.15 -5.07
N GLU A 36 10.78 9.91 -4.87
CA GLU A 36 9.57 9.54 -4.15
C GLU A 36 9.59 10.02 -2.69
N ARG A 37 10.73 9.87 -2.03
CA ARG A 37 10.92 10.31 -0.66
C ARG A 37 10.83 11.84 -0.54
N ALA A 38 11.43 12.57 -1.46
CA ALA A 38 11.31 14.02 -1.54
C ALA A 38 9.85 14.47 -1.71
N ALA A 39 9.10 13.82 -2.60
CA ALA A 39 7.68 14.12 -2.81
C ALA A 39 6.84 13.81 -1.56
N LEU A 40 7.11 12.68 -0.87
CA LEU A 40 6.40 12.29 0.35
C LEU A 40 6.66 13.21 1.55
N THR A 41 7.79 13.92 1.57
CA THR A 41 8.19 14.80 2.67
C THR A 41 8.11 16.28 2.34
N ALA A 42 7.73 16.64 1.11
CA ALA A 42 7.61 18.02 0.65
C ALA A 42 6.66 18.83 1.56
N SER A 43 6.99 20.09 1.85
CA SER A 43 6.20 20.95 2.74
C SER A 43 4.90 21.45 2.10
N ASP A 44 4.82 21.45 0.77
CA ASP A 44 3.69 21.94 -0.03
C ASP A 44 2.66 20.86 -0.39
N ARG A 45 2.74 19.68 0.24
CA ARG A 45 1.78 18.60 0.03
C ARG A 45 0.36 19.04 0.34
N ALA A 46 -0.55 18.84 -0.63
CA ALA A 46 -1.97 19.07 -0.41
C ALA A 46 -2.55 18.08 0.61
N LYS A 47 -3.45 18.57 1.47
CA LYS A 47 -4.21 17.72 2.41
C LYS A 47 -5.53 17.34 1.76
N LEU A 48 -5.78 16.05 1.67
CA LEU A 48 -6.99 15.46 1.11
C LEU A 48 -7.79 14.76 2.22
N THR A 49 -9.08 14.91 2.20
CA THR A 49 -10.00 14.05 2.96
C THR A 49 -10.31 12.79 2.18
N SER A 50 -10.66 11.70 2.87
CA SER A 50 -11.17 10.51 2.18
C SER A 50 -12.35 10.85 1.28
N GLY A 51 -12.34 10.38 0.05
CA GLY A 51 -13.32 10.69 -0.99
C GLY A 51 -13.00 11.93 -1.83
N ALA A 52 -11.86 12.57 -1.62
CA ALA A 52 -11.46 13.73 -2.40
C ALA A 52 -11.33 13.42 -3.89
N GLU A 53 -11.74 14.38 -4.71
CA GLU A 53 -11.51 14.38 -6.15
C GLU A 53 -10.29 15.26 -6.47
N VAL A 54 -9.37 14.75 -7.24
CA VAL A 54 -8.13 15.41 -7.64
C VAL A 54 -8.13 15.56 -9.15
N ASN A 55 -8.09 16.79 -9.62
CA ASN A 55 -8.19 17.08 -11.06
C ASN A 55 -6.91 16.75 -11.84
N ALA A 56 -5.75 16.81 -11.19
CA ALA A 56 -4.47 16.50 -11.83
C ALA A 56 -3.54 15.80 -10.83
N LEU A 57 -2.63 14.96 -11.33
CA LEU A 57 -1.60 14.38 -10.48
C LEU A 57 -0.73 15.49 -9.89
N PRO A 58 -0.63 15.57 -8.56
CA PRO A 58 0.22 16.59 -7.94
C PRO A 58 1.69 16.25 -8.17
N ALA A 59 2.50 17.29 -8.39
CA ALA A 59 3.96 17.13 -8.55
C ALA A 59 4.62 16.71 -7.23
N SER A 60 4.11 17.20 -6.09
CA SER A 60 4.46 16.74 -4.74
C SER A 60 3.52 15.65 -4.30
N GLY A 61 3.87 14.94 -3.21
CA GLY A 61 2.94 14.02 -2.57
C GLY A 61 1.71 14.74 -1.99
N VAL A 62 0.73 13.96 -1.57
CA VAL A 62 -0.45 14.42 -0.83
C VAL A 62 -0.48 13.80 0.55
N ILE A 63 -1.14 14.44 1.49
CA ILE A 63 -1.51 13.87 2.79
C ILE A 63 -2.97 13.46 2.71
N LEU A 64 -3.24 12.17 2.71
CA LEU A 64 -4.60 11.62 2.70
C LEU A 64 -5.03 11.35 4.14
N ASN A 65 -6.07 12.05 4.59
CA ASN A 65 -6.72 11.78 5.87
C ASN A 65 -7.62 10.55 5.72
N LEU A 66 -7.45 9.63 6.64
CA LEU A 66 -8.15 8.35 6.68
C LEU A 66 -9.16 8.35 7.82
N VAL A 67 -10.17 7.52 7.71
CA VAL A 67 -11.24 7.35 8.69
C VAL A 67 -11.38 5.88 9.06
N ALA A 68 -12.25 5.56 10.02
CA ALA A 68 -12.55 4.16 10.33
C ALA A 68 -13.04 3.42 9.06
N PRO A 69 -12.73 2.15 8.87
CA PRO A 69 -13.06 1.43 7.63
C PRO A 69 -14.55 1.46 7.28
N ALA A 70 -15.45 1.43 8.28
CA ALA A 70 -16.89 1.52 8.08
C ALA A 70 -17.33 2.89 7.51
N ASP A 71 -16.60 3.96 7.83
CA ASP A 71 -16.89 5.33 7.41
C ASP A 71 -16.19 5.71 6.10
N ALA A 72 -15.17 4.96 5.70
CA ALA A 72 -14.36 5.26 4.53
C ALA A 72 -15.15 5.19 3.22
N LYS A 73 -16.22 4.39 3.15
CA LYS A 73 -17.10 4.23 1.98
C LYS A 73 -16.33 4.02 0.69
N LEU A 74 -15.35 3.11 0.75
CA LEU A 74 -14.50 2.80 -0.40
C LEU A 74 -15.37 2.46 -1.62
N PRO A 75 -15.12 3.08 -2.80
CA PRO A 75 -15.96 2.88 -3.98
C PRO A 75 -15.95 1.44 -4.50
N THR A 76 -14.88 0.71 -4.22
CA THR A 76 -14.77 -0.71 -4.55
C THR A 76 -14.40 -1.49 -3.29
N PRO A 77 -15.05 -2.61 -2.96
CA PRO A 77 -14.63 -3.44 -1.83
C PRO A 77 -13.14 -3.78 -1.95
N PRO A 78 -12.34 -3.55 -0.91
CA PRO A 78 -10.89 -3.76 -1.00
C PRO A 78 -10.56 -5.24 -1.23
N VAL A 79 -9.48 -5.52 -1.97
CA VAL A 79 -9.02 -6.89 -2.25
C VAL A 79 -8.72 -7.65 -0.95
N ARG A 80 -8.25 -6.94 0.07
CA ARG A 80 -8.07 -7.48 1.42
C ARG A 80 -9.01 -6.78 2.39
N ALA A 81 -9.70 -7.56 3.21
CA ALA A 81 -10.48 -7.01 4.32
C ALA A 81 -9.58 -6.12 5.20
N PRO A 82 -10.01 -4.89 5.54
CA PRO A 82 -9.27 -4.03 6.46
C PRO A 82 -9.08 -4.72 7.82
N LYS A 83 -7.92 -4.51 8.44
CA LYS A 83 -7.65 -5.01 9.78
C LYS A 83 -8.44 -4.20 10.82
N ASP A 84 -8.83 -4.85 11.90
CA ASP A 84 -9.49 -4.18 13.03
C ASP A 84 -8.59 -3.10 13.64
N GLY A 85 -9.20 -1.99 14.07
CA GLY A 85 -8.47 -0.88 14.70
C GLY A 85 -7.56 -0.11 13.73
N THR A 86 -7.77 -0.24 12.42
CA THR A 86 -7.02 0.50 11.39
C THR A 86 -7.90 1.51 10.68
N PHE A 87 -7.28 2.31 9.82
CA PHE A 87 -7.93 3.37 9.06
C PHE A 87 -7.89 3.08 7.55
N ALA A 88 -8.87 3.65 6.83
CA ALA A 88 -9.01 3.53 5.40
C ALA A 88 -9.48 4.85 4.76
N GLY A 89 -9.26 4.99 3.47
CA GLY A 89 -9.72 6.14 2.70
C GLY A 89 -9.34 6.02 1.23
N PHE A 90 -9.77 6.96 0.42
CA PHE A 90 -9.49 6.96 -1.01
C PHE A 90 -9.43 8.38 -1.60
N ALA A 91 -8.81 8.49 -2.76
CA ALA A 91 -8.86 9.66 -3.62
C ALA A 91 -9.12 9.24 -5.06
N SER A 92 -9.93 10.04 -5.76
CA SER A 92 -10.26 9.84 -7.17
C SER A 92 -9.50 10.85 -8.02
N PHE A 93 -8.69 10.36 -8.94
CA PHE A 93 -7.92 11.18 -9.88
C PHE A 93 -8.70 11.27 -11.19
N LYS A 94 -9.22 12.46 -11.51
CA LYS A 94 -10.14 12.71 -12.63
C LYS A 94 -9.43 13.00 -13.95
N THR A 95 -8.24 13.58 -13.89
CA THR A 95 -7.44 13.78 -15.09
C THR A 95 -6.70 12.49 -15.41
N ALA A 96 -6.94 11.98 -16.61
CA ALA A 96 -6.25 10.82 -17.12
C ALA A 96 -4.73 11.07 -17.16
N PRO A 97 -3.92 10.20 -16.57
CA PRO A 97 -2.47 10.26 -16.74
C PRO A 97 -2.12 9.92 -18.20
N LYS A 98 -0.90 10.22 -18.61
CA LYS A 98 -0.34 9.61 -19.81
C LYS A 98 -0.17 8.10 -19.56
N ASP A 99 -0.37 7.28 -20.59
CA ASP A 99 -0.04 5.86 -20.51
C ASP A 99 1.41 5.68 -20.07
N GLY A 100 1.61 4.80 -19.12
CA GLY A 100 2.96 4.51 -18.65
C GLY A 100 3.02 3.87 -17.27
N VAL A 101 4.23 3.67 -16.82
CA VAL A 101 4.52 3.14 -15.49
C VAL A 101 4.63 4.29 -14.51
N TYR A 102 3.88 4.19 -13.42
CA TYR A 102 3.90 5.14 -12.31
C TYR A 102 4.37 4.46 -11.04
N THR A 103 5.14 5.19 -10.26
CA THR A 103 5.54 4.77 -8.92
C THR A 103 4.57 5.37 -7.90
N ILE A 104 3.88 4.53 -7.15
CA ILE A 104 3.02 4.91 -6.03
C ILE A 104 3.76 4.57 -4.75
N SER A 105 3.99 5.58 -3.92
CA SER A 105 4.78 5.46 -2.70
C SER A 105 4.01 5.95 -1.49
N LEU A 106 4.24 5.32 -0.34
CA LEU A 106 3.58 5.59 0.93
C LEU A 106 4.60 5.87 2.04
N SER A 107 4.25 6.80 2.92
CA SER A 107 5.04 7.10 4.12
C SER A 107 4.89 6.07 5.24
N ALA A 108 3.84 5.24 5.22
CA ALA A 108 3.53 4.25 6.25
C ALA A 108 3.08 2.93 5.66
N GLY A 109 3.04 1.89 6.48
CA GLY A 109 2.54 0.57 6.11
C GLY A 109 1.01 0.59 5.97
N ALA A 110 0.53 0.26 4.77
CA ALA A 110 -0.89 0.14 4.47
C ALA A 110 -1.11 -0.80 3.28
N TRP A 111 -2.34 -1.26 3.09
CA TRP A 111 -2.75 -1.92 1.86
C TRP A 111 -3.18 -0.87 0.84
N VAL A 112 -2.84 -1.07 -0.42
CA VAL A 112 -3.20 -0.19 -1.53
C VAL A 112 -3.91 -1.00 -2.61
N ASP A 113 -5.06 -0.48 -3.03
CA ASP A 113 -5.76 -0.91 -4.22
C ASP A 113 -5.82 0.26 -5.22
N VAL A 114 -5.44 0.00 -6.45
CA VAL A 114 -5.60 0.93 -7.57
C VAL A 114 -6.68 0.39 -8.48
N VAL A 115 -7.72 1.19 -8.73
CA VAL A 115 -8.85 0.81 -9.59
C VAL A 115 -8.88 1.74 -10.79
N GLN A 116 -8.81 1.20 -11.99
CA GLN A 116 -8.91 1.94 -13.25
C GLN A 116 -9.84 1.19 -14.18
N ASP A 117 -10.76 1.89 -14.84
CA ASP A 117 -11.75 1.31 -15.76
C ASP A 117 -12.55 0.14 -15.15
N GLY A 118 -12.85 0.24 -13.83
CA GLY A 118 -13.60 -0.78 -13.09
C GLY A 118 -12.79 -2.02 -12.70
N HIS A 119 -11.48 -2.03 -12.92
CA HIS A 119 -10.62 -3.18 -12.63
C HIS A 119 -9.54 -2.83 -11.61
N PHE A 120 -9.23 -3.78 -10.72
CA PHE A 120 -8.05 -3.68 -9.88
C PHE A 120 -6.79 -3.87 -10.70
N LEU A 121 -5.87 -2.93 -10.59
CA LEU A 121 -4.54 -3.05 -11.16
C LEU A 121 -3.62 -3.82 -10.22
N LYS A 122 -2.80 -4.70 -10.78
CA LYS A 122 -1.75 -5.39 -10.04
C LYS A 122 -0.43 -4.61 -10.15
N PRO A 123 0.31 -4.43 -9.04
CA PRO A 123 1.62 -3.81 -9.13
C PRO A 123 2.57 -4.69 -9.96
N LYS A 124 3.30 -4.07 -10.88
CA LYS A 124 4.36 -4.72 -11.66
C LYS A 124 5.58 -5.04 -10.79
N ARG A 125 5.88 -4.18 -9.83
CA ARG A 125 7.01 -4.31 -8.91
C ARG A 125 6.63 -3.71 -7.55
N PHE A 126 7.26 -4.25 -6.52
CA PHE A 126 7.10 -3.82 -5.15
C PHE A 126 8.44 -3.74 -4.43
N SER A 127 8.59 -2.73 -3.60
CA SER A 127 9.68 -2.62 -2.64
C SER A 127 9.21 -1.92 -1.37
N GLY A 128 9.82 -2.24 -0.25
CA GLY A 128 9.53 -1.61 1.03
C GLY A 128 10.57 -2.01 2.06
N ALA A 129 10.76 -1.15 3.04
CA ALA A 129 11.64 -1.37 4.18
C ALA A 129 11.08 -0.64 5.40
N THR A 130 11.39 -1.11 6.60
CA THR A 130 11.24 -0.38 7.85
C THR A 130 12.43 0.56 8.02
N ASP A 131 12.37 1.45 9.01
CA ASP A 131 13.49 2.33 9.42
C ASP A 131 14.09 3.17 8.28
N CYS A 132 13.22 3.66 7.38
CA CYS A 132 13.57 4.63 6.36
C CYS A 132 12.61 5.81 6.46
N ASP A 133 13.10 6.93 7.00
CA ASP A 133 12.29 8.12 7.24
C ASP A 133 11.63 8.64 5.98
N GLY A 134 10.34 8.94 6.09
CA GLY A 134 9.53 9.56 5.04
C GLY A 134 8.99 8.59 3.98
N ILE A 135 9.47 7.35 3.93
CA ILE A 135 8.98 6.35 3.00
C ILE A 135 9.00 4.94 3.62
N ARG A 136 7.93 4.21 3.44
CA ARG A 136 7.79 2.84 3.95
C ARG A 136 7.64 1.81 2.83
N LYS A 137 7.07 2.22 1.71
CA LYS A 137 6.62 1.31 0.66
C LYS A 137 6.52 2.04 -0.67
N THR A 138 6.88 1.35 -1.74
CA THR A 138 6.79 1.86 -3.11
C THR A 138 6.41 0.73 -4.07
N MET A 139 5.55 1.04 -5.02
CA MET A 139 5.00 0.08 -5.98
C MET A 139 4.94 0.70 -7.36
N LYS A 140 5.26 -0.07 -8.38
CA LYS A 140 5.15 0.36 -9.78
C LYS A 140 3.89 -0.22 -10.40
N TYR A 141 3.04 0.66 -10.95
CA TYR A 141 1.80 0.31 -11.65
C TYR A 141 1.86 0.81 -13.09
N GLU A 142 1.31 0.04 -14.00
CA GLU A 142 1.02 0.50 -15.34
C GLU A 142 -0.36 1.14 -15.34
N LEU A 143 -0.42 2.46 -15.56
CA LEU A 143 -1.66 3.23 -15.66
C LEU A 143 -1.93 3.55 -17.12
N GLY A 144 -3.17 3.31 -17.56
CA GLY A 144 -3.67 3.76 -18.83
C GLY A 144 -4.09 5.23 -18.80
N ALA A 145 -4.39 5.80 -19.97
CA ALA A 145 -4.84 7.18 -20.11
C ALA A 145 -6.33 7.34 -19.73
N SER A 146 -6.69 6.94 -18.51
CA SER A 146 -8.05 7.10 -17.96
C SER A 146 -8.00 7.46 -16.48
N PRO A 147 -9.07 8.06 -15.94
CA PRO A 147 -9.17 8.33 -14.50
C PRO A 147 -9.01 7.05 -13.67
N PHE A 148 -8.52 7.19 -12.45
CA PHE A 148 -8.37 6.05 -11.53
C PHE A 148 -8.66 6.45 -10.09
N VAL A 149 -8.88 5.45 -9.26
CA VAL A 149 -9.08 5.59 -7.82
C VAL A 149 -7.92 4.91 -7.09
N LEU A 150 -7.35 5.61 -6.15
CA LEU A 150 -6.41 5.05 -5.19
C LEU A 150 -7.14 4.84 -3.86
N GLN A 151 -7.22 3.60 -3.40
CA GLN A 151 -7.75 3.22 -2.10
C GLN A 151 -6.63 2.79 -1.17
N VAL A 152 -6.67 3.25 0.06
CA VAL A 152 -5.73 2.87 1.13
C VAL A 152 -6.54 2.24 2.25
N SER A 153 -6.07 1.13 2.79
CA SER A 153 -6.70 0.45 3.93
C SER A 153 -5.65 -0.19 4.84
N SER A 154 -6.08 -0.61 6.02
CA SER A 154 -5.19 -1.21 7.03
C SER A 154 -4.02 -0.32 7.46
N SER A 155 -4.17 1.00 7.39
CA SER A 155 -3.21 1.94 7.97
C SER A 155 -3.36 1.98 9.50
N LYS A 156 -2.25 2.03 10.22
CA LYS A 156 -2.28 2.21 11.68
C LYS A 156 -2.58 3.66 12.08
N ASP A 157 -2.26 4.61 11.21
CA ASP A 157 -2.44 6.04 11.43
C ASP A 157 -3.64 6.55 10.64
N ASN A 158 -4.29 7.59 11.16
CA ASN A 158 -5.43 8.24 10.52
C ASN A 158 -5.05 9.22 9.40
N SER A 159 -3.79 9.26 9.02
CA SER A 159 -3.30 9.98 7.85
C SER A 159 -2.08 9.29 7.26
N ILE A 160 -1.89 9.43 5.96
CA ILE A 160 -0.77 8.85 5.25
C ILE A 160 -0.33 9.78 4.10
N SER A 161 0.98 9.93 3.93
CA SER A 161 1.48 10.61 2.72
C SER A 161 1.54 9.63 1.57
N VAL A 162 1.09 10.09 0.41
CA VAL A 162 1.09 9.35 -0.85
C VAL A 162 1.74 10.18 -1.93
N ALA A 163 2.63 9.59 -2.71
CA ALA A 163 3.20 10.19 -3.93
C ALA A 163 2.89 9.29 -5.13
N ILE A 164 2.52 9.89 -6.26
CA ILE A 164 2.24 9.21 -7.52
C ILE A 164 3.05 9.91 -8.58
N LEU A 165 4.15 9.32 -9.00
CA LEU A 165 5.11 9.92 -9.92
C LEU A 165 5.33 9.02 -11.14
N PRO A 166 5.58 9.58 -12.34
CA PRO A 166 6.06 8.78 -13.46
C PRO A 166 7.31 8.01 -13.04
N SER A 167 7.38 6.72 -13.40
CA SER A 167 8.59 5.92 -13.13
C SER A 167 9.72 6.30 -14.09
N GLU A 168 10.88 6.50 -13.54
CA GLU A 168 12.12 6.56 -14.31
C GLU A 168 12.59 5.18 -14.75
#